data_fc47d4bcfa95ee7d1da90833996b467d
#
_entry.id   fc47d4bcfa95ee7d1da90833996b467d
#
_cell.length_a   1.000
_cell.length_b   1.000
_cell.length_c   1.000
_cell.angle_alpha   90.00
_cell.angle_beta   90.00
_cell.angle_gamma   90.00
#
_symmetry.space_group_name_H-M   'P 1'
#
loop_
_entity.id
_entity.type
_entity.pdbx_description
1 polymer ?
#
loop_
_entity_poly.entity_id
_entity_poly.type
_entity_poly.pdbx_seq_one_letter_code
_entity_poly.pdbx_strand_id
1 'polypeptide(L)'
;MAKLPDITTWAGGIPDLFRHWDVVAEPDRDEPEWWAGAPSVVRDGEGVFWMAIRMRTAEGELGKRGYEIRILRSDDGVRFVKVHSLKREQIPTTGFERPALLIDPHMGKFKLYACGPLTRDWCIFKFADVDSPEQFDPTTASPVIEAMPSLPRGVPYPTAYKDPFVLYAEGAYHCYVIGVLRSERIFHFVSEDGERWQPVGHPSESLLPLAGWHSFYVRPACVVPVGVGYLFVYEGSSVQWQDPVYNIATGLGFTFDLHHIIDLTPDAPLLVSPTPGRLHVWRYSHWMWVNDELWVYAEVEKPNGAHETRLYRLPVAHR
;
A
#
# COMPACT_ATOMS: atom_id res chain seq x y z
N MET A 1 -7.20 -11.61 35.55
CA MET A 1 -7.21 -11.97 34.15
C MET A 1 -7.88 -10.84 33.39
N ALA A 2 -7.13 -10.05 32.62
CA ALA A 2 -7.71 -9.06 31.70
C ALA A 2 -8.54 -9.84 30.66
N LYS A 3 -9.83 -9.50 30.54
CA LYS A 3 -10.65 -10.03 29.46
C LYS A 3 -10.05 -9.51 28.14
N LEU A 4 -9.65 -10.41 27.25
CA LEU A 4 -9.37 -10.04 25.86
C LEU A 4 -10.59 -9.31 25.31
N PRO A 5 -10.42 -8.18 24.59
CA PRO A 5 -11.54 -7.51 23.96
C PRO A 5 -12.24 -8.50 23.04
N ASP A 6 -13.56 -8.49 23.04
CA ASP A 6 -14.34 -9.26 22.12
C ASP A 6 -14.05 -8.71 20.71
N ILE A 7 -13.29 -9.46 19.91
CA ILE A 7 -12.88 -9.09 18.56
C ILE A 7 -14.08 -8.80 17.66
N THR A 8 -15.20 -9.48 17.89
CA THR A 8 -16.44 -9.25 17.12
C THR A 8 -17.06 -7.89 17.43
N THR A 9 -17.03 -7.45 18.68
CA THR A 9 -17.51 -6.13 19.11
C THR A 9 -16.56 -5.03 18.61
N TRP A 10 -15.25 -5.30 18.63
CA TRP A 10 -14.24 -4.38 18.11
C TRP A 10 -14.37 -4.22 16.60
N ALA A 11 -14.44 -5.31 15.83
CA ALA A 11 -14.60 -5.29 14.38
C ALA A 11 -15.91 -4.62 13.95
N GLY A 12 -17.01 -4.83 14.69
CA GLY A 12 -18.31 -4.20 14.38
C GLY A 12 -18.32 -2.69 14.56
N GLY A 13 -17.47 -2.11 15.40
CA GLY A 13 -17.34 -0.66 15.61
C GLY A 13 -16.36 0.05 14.70
N ILE A 14 -15.43 -0.68 14.06
CA ILE A 14 -14.40 -0.08 13.22
C ILE A 14 -14.98 0.75 12.06
N PRO A 15 -15.97 0.29 11.27
CA PRO A 15 -16.52 1.09 10.18
C PRO A 15 -17.03 2.47 10.59
N ASP A 16 -17.56 2.61 11.80
CA ASP A 16 -18.05 3.90 12.30
C ASP A 16 -16.91 4.91 12.56
N LEU A 17 -15.70 4.44 12.85
CA LEU A 17 -14.52 5.28 13.05
C LEU A 17 -14.04 5.94 11.75
N PHE A 18 -14.42 5.40 10.58
CA PHE A 18 -14.07 5.93 9.26
C PHE A 18 -15.09 6.94 8.69
N ARG A 19 -15.97 7.49 9.54
CA ARG A 19 -16.95 8.53 9.11
C ARG A 19 -16.37 9.93 9.10
N HIS A 20 -15.27 10.15 9.80
CA HIS A 20 -14.61 11.46 9.89
C HIS A 20 -13.19 11.37 9.38
N TRP A 21 -12.81 12.30 8.53
CA TRP A 21 -11.48 12.33 7.93
C TRP A 21 -11.01 13.77 7.68
N ASP A 22 -9.71 13.91 7.56
CA ASP A 22 -9.04 15.09 7.03
C ASP A 22 -8.54 14.77 5.61
N VAL A 23 -8.71 15.68 4.65
CA VAL A 23 -8.08 15.56 3.33
C VAL A 23 -6.64 16.02 3.46
N VAL A 24 -5.69 15.15 3.14
CA VAL A 24 -4.25 15.42 3.32
C VAL A 24 -3.49 15.59 2.01
N ALA A 25 -4.04 15.10 0.89
CA ALA A 25 -3.52 15.38 -0.44
C ALA A 25 -4.65 15.33 -1.49
N GLU A 26 -4.64 16.29 -2.39
CA GLU A 26 -5.61 16.43 -3.47
C GLU A 26 -4.95 16.20 -4.83
N PRO A 27 -5.72 15.74 -5.84
CA PRO A 27 -5.24 15.64 -7.21
C PRO A 27 -4.97 17.04 -7.80
N ASP A 28 -4.16 17.12 -8.85
CA ASP A 28 -3.84 18.40 -9.52
C ASP A 28 -5.05 19.05 -10.20
N ARG A 29 -6.07 18.25 -10.50
CA ARG A 29 -7.38 18.70 -10.96
C ARG A 29 -8.47 17.98 -10.21
N ASP A 30 -9.49 18.70 -9.79
CA ASP A 30 -10.68 18.12 -9.16
C ASP A 30 -11.68 17.65 -10.21
N GLU A 31 -11.23 16.73 -11.05
CA GLU A 31 -11.92 16.19 -12.21
C GLU A 31 -11.88 14.66 -12.19
N PRO A 32 -12.84 13.97 -12.84
CA PRO A 32 -12.80 12.53 -12.98
C PRO A 32 -11.44 12.03 -13.49
N GLU A 33 -10.99 10.88 -12.97
CA GLU A 33 -9.73 10.23 -13.36
C GLU A 33 -8.44 10.99 -13.02
N TRP A 34 -8.51 12.04 -12.19
CA TRP A 34 -7.35 12.68 -11.58
C TRP A 34 -7.20 12.21 -10.13
N TRP A 35 -6.08 11.61 -9.79
CA TRP A 35 -5.88 10.91 -8.53
C TRP A 35 -4.60 11.31 -7.82
N ALA A 36 -4.73 11.64 -6.53
CA ALA A 36 -3.65 11.75 -5.55
C ALA A 36 -3.80 10.62 -4.55
N GLY A 37 -2.93 9.61 -4.59
CA GLY A 37 -3.16 8.43 -3.76
C GLY A 37 -2.01 7.46 -3.65
N ALA A 38 -2.32 6.25 -3.21
CA ALA A 38 -1.36 5.23 -2.85
C ALA A 38 -0.32 5.73 -1.82
N PRO A 39 -0.78 6.29 -0.68
CA PRO A 39 0.09 6.89 0.31
C PRO A 39 1.00 5.85 0.96
N SER A 40 2.25 6.25 1.22
CA SER A 40 3.18 5.55 2.11
C SER A 40 3.78 6.58 3.05
N VAL A 41 3.57 6.40 4.36
CA VAL A 41 3.86 7.42 5.37
C VAL A 41 4.85 6.87 6.39
N VAL A 42 5.83 7.68 6.76
CA VAL A 42 6.72 7.41 7.88
C VAL A 42 6.81 8.64 8.78
N ARG A 43 7.10 8.43 10.05
CA ARG A 43 7.41 9.48 11.01
C ARG A 43 8.86 9.28 11.46
N ASP A 44 9.67 10.32 11.34
CA ASP A 44 11.08 10.24 11.73
C ASP A 44 11.30 10.46 13.24
N GLY A 45 12.57 10.35 13.67
CA GLY A 45 12.95 10.51 15.06
C GLY A 45 12.74 11.92 15.62
N GLU A 46 12.58 12.92 14.76
CA GLU A 46 12.26 14.31 15.12
C GLU A 46 10.76 14.56 15.18
N GLY A 47 9.95 13.55 14.80
CA GLY A 47 8.51 13.61 14.81
C GLY A 47 7.89 14.15 13.52
N VAL A 48 8.69 14.43 12.50
CA VAL A 48 8.25 14.91 11.19
C VAL A 48 7.65 13.74 10.40
N PHE A 49 6.51 13.99 9.75
CA PHE A 49 5.88 13.05 8.86
C PHE A 49 6.33 13.28 7.42
N TRP A 50 6.69 12.18 6.77
CA TRP A 50 7.04 12.12 5.36
C TRP A 50 6.08 11.19 4.65
N MET A 51 5.55 11.64 3.51
CA MET A 51 4.62 10.84 2.72
C MET A 51 5.08 10.79 1.27
N ALA A 52 5.16 9.59 0.72
CA ALA A 52 5.28 9.38 -0.72
C ALA A 52 3.89 9.06 -1.27
N ILE A 53 3.44 9.79 -2.29
CA ILE A 53 2.16 9.54 -2.98
C ILE A 53 2.36 9.47 -4.48
N ARG A 54 1.49 8.72 -5.14
CA ARG A 54 1.40 8.68 -6.60
C ARG A 54 0.38 9.69 -7.09
N MET A 55 0.78 10.53 -8.04
CA MET A 55 -0.12 11.36 -8.84
C MET A 55 -0.39 10.64 -10.16
N ARG A 56 -1.67 10.45 -10.49
CA ARG A 56 -2.09 9.69 -11.68
C ARG A 56 -3.23 10.38 -12.40
N THR A 57 -3.24 10.23 -13.71
CA THR A 57 -4.41 10.56 -14.55
C THR A 57 -4.57 9.54 -15.66
N ALA A 58 -5.79 9.38 -16.17
CA ALA A 58 -6.07 8.64 -17.41
C ALA A 58 -6.06 9.53 -18.64
N GLU A 59 -5.94 10.86 -18.46
CA GLU A 59 -6.10 11.84 -19.51
C GLU A 59 -4.78 12.37 -20.10
N GLY A 60 -4.84 12.71 -21.38
CA GLY A 60 -3.91 13.56 -22.10
C GLY A 60 -2.47 13.05 -22.20
N GLU A 61 -1.54 13.97 -22.34
CA GLU A 61 -0.11 13.71 -22.49
C GLU A 61 0.54 13.07 -21.25
N LEU A 62 -0.04 13.26 -20.06
CA LEU A 62 0.42 12.64 -18.83
C LEU A 62 0.16 11.13 -18.81
N GLY A 63 -0.77 10.65 -19.63
CA GLY A 63 -0.99 9.22 -19.88
C GLY A 63 -1.70 8.46 -18.76
N LYS A 64 -1.93 7.16 -18.99
CA LYS A 64 -2.83 6.30 -18.23
C LYS A 64 -2.27 5.73 -16.90
N ARG A 65 -1.14 6.24 -16.41
CA ARG A 65 -0.44 5.73 -15.22
C ARG A 65 -0.02 6.88 -14.34
N GLY A 66 0.61 6.58 -13.22
CA GLY A 66 1.23 7.59 -12.40
C GLY A 66 2.29 8.37 -13.18
N TYR A 67 2.19 9.69 -13.16
CA TYR A 67 3.12 10.60 -13.83
C TYR A 67 4.15 11.21 -12.87
N GLU A 68 3.86 11.16 -11.56
CA GLU A 68 4.72 11.72 -10.52
C GLU A 68 4.59 10.93 -9.23
N ILE A 69 5.71 10.67 -8.56
CA ILE A 69 5.75 10.36 -7.14
C ILE A 69 6.12 11.65 -6.43
N ARG A 70 5.22 12.15 -5.56
CA ARG A 70 5.47 13.33 -4.73
C ARG A 70 5.94 12.91 -3.36
N ILE A 71 6.97 13.61 -2.88
CA ILE A 71 7.37 13.55 -1.49
C ILE A 71 6.78 14.78 -0.79
N LEU A 72 6.02 14.51 0.24
CA LEU A 72 5.34 15.51 1.05
C LEU A 72 5.90 15.47 2.47
N ARG A 73 5.99 16.62 3.12
CA ARG A 73 6.44 16.79 4.50
C ARG A 73 5.35 17.44 5.34
N SER A 74 5.22 17.01 6.59
CA SER A 74 4.28 17.59 7.54
C SER A 74 4.84 17.53 8.98
N ASP A 75 4.60 18.56 9.78
CA ASP A 75 4.96 18.57 11.19
C ASP A 75 3.85 17.96 12.07
N ASP A 76 2.62 17.86 11.56
CA ASP A 76 1.46 17.36 12.30
C ASP A 76 0.82 16.10 11.70
N GLY A 77 1.31 15.63 10.54
CA GLY A 77 0.76 14.48 9.82
C GLY A 77 -0.59 14.74 9.15
N VAL A 78 -1.08 15.98 9.16
CA VAL A 78 -2.36 16.38 8.56
C VAL A 78 -2.12 17.36 7.42
N ARG A 79 -1.36 18.41 7.66
CA ARG A 79 -1.05 19.46 6.69
C ARG A 79 0.27 19.16 6.01
N PHE A 80 0.19 18.60 4.84
CA PHE A 80 1.35 18.22 4.05
C PHE A 80 1.70 19.29 3.02
N VAL A 81 2.99 19.54 2.84
CA VAL A 81 3.54 20.38 1.78
C VAL A 81 4.44 19.56 0.88
N LYS A 82 4.36 19.79 -0.43
CA LYS A 82 5.24 19.14 -1.40
C LYS A 82 6.65 19.70 -1.25
N VAL A 83 7.61 18.81 -1.08
CA VAL A 83 9.04 19.17 -0.93
C VAL A 83 9.90 18.58 -2.04
N HIS A 84 9.49 17.49 -2.67
CA HIS A 84 10.24 16.87 -3.78
C HIS A 84 9.31 16.16 -4.77
N SER A 85 9.85 15.84 -5.95
CA SER A 85 9.11 15.29 -7.08
C SER A 85 10.01 14.38 -7.91
N LEU A 86 9.55 13.14 -8.10
CA LEU A 86 10.17 12.18 -9.03
C LEU A 86 9.19 12.01 -10.21
N LYS A 87 9.56 12.57 -11.35
CA LYS A 87 8.71 12.54 -12.54
C LYS A 87 9.01 11.31 -13.39
N ARG A 88 7.96 10.78 -14.01
CA ARG A 88 8.05 9.62 -14.89
C ARG A 88 9.09 9.80 -16.01
N GLU A 89 9.19 10.99 -16.58
CA GLU A 89 10.11 11.30 -17.68
C GLU A 89 11.59 11.21 -17.27
N GLN A 90 11.88 11.19 -15.98
CA GLN A 90 13.24 11.07 -15.44
C GLN A 90 13.68 9.62 -15.22
N ILE A 91 12.76 8.65 -15.41
CA ILE A 91 12.98 7.22 -15.19
C ILE A 91 12.56 6.48 -16.45
N PRO A 92 13.24 5.40 -16.86
CA PRO A 92 12.89 4.64 -18.07
C PRO A 92 11.62 3.76 -17.83
N THR A 93 10.50 4.40 -17.44
CA THR A 93 9.22 3.73 -17.19
C THR A 93 8.08 4.45 -17.90
N THR A 94 7.01 3.74 -18.21
CA THR A 94 5.78 4.31 -18.77
C THR A 94 4.80 4.81 -17.70
N GLY A 95 5.15 4.68 -16.43
CA GLY A 95 4.36 5.18 -15.31
C GLY A 95 4.63 4.45 -14.01
N PHE A 96 4.19 5.06 -12.94
CA PHE A 96 4.29 4.51 -11.59
C PHE A 96 2.96 3.93 -11.14
N GLU A 97 3.05 3.04 -10.17
CA GLU A 97 1.96 2.75 -9.24
C GLU A 97 2.46 2.98 -7.80
N ARG A 98 1.93 2.30 -6.81
CA ARG A 98 2.17 2.54 -5.38
C ARG A 98 3.66 2.70 -5.02
N PRO A 99 4.08 3.81 -4.38
CA PRO A 99 5.37 3.90 -3.72
C PRO A 99 5.34 3.24 -2.34
N ALA A 100 6.51 2.85 -1.82
CA ALA A 100 6.70 2.43 -0.43
C ALA A 100 7.91 3.15 0.15
N LEU A 101 7.66 4.01 1.15
CA LEU A 101 8.67 4.79 1.88
C LEU A 101 8.94 4.11 3.22
N LEU A 102 10.21 3.97 3.58
CA LEU A 102 10.65 3.35 4.82
C LEU A 102 11.85 4.12 5.38
N ILE A 103 11.99 4.14 6.70
CA ILE A 103 13.22 4.55 7.38
C ILE A 103 13.98 3.28 7.77
N ASP A 104 15.24 3.19 7.31
CA ASP A 104 16.16 2.11 7.66
C ASP A 104 16.45 2.16 9.17
N PRO A 105 16.13 1.12 9.94
CA PRO A 105 16.28 1.15 11.38
C PRO A 105 17.75 1.11 11.84
N HIS A 106 18.69 0.72 10.96
CA HIS A 106 20.11 0.61 11.28
C HIS A 106 20.89 1.88 10.94
N MET A 107 20.56 2.48 9.79
CA MET A 107 21.29 3.61 9.24
C MET A 107 20.54 4.94 9.40
N GLY A 108 19.25 4.91 9.75
CA GLY A 108 18.39 6.10 9.79
C GLY A 108 18.11 6.72 8.41
N LYS A 109 18.57 6.08 7.32
CA LYS A 109 18.35 6.56 5.96
C LYS A 109 16.94 6.25 5.47
N PHE A 110 16.47 7.06 4.54
CA PHE A 110 15.20 6.81 3.88
C PHE A 110 15.40 5.91 2.66
N LYS A 111 14.56 4.88 2.56
CA LYS A 111 14.45 3.97 1.42
C LYS A 111 13.13 4.23 0.70
N LEU A 112 13.18 4.33 -0.62
CA LEU A 112 11.99 4.48 -1.45
C LEU A 112 11.95 3.38 -2.50
N TYR A 113 10.87 2.62 -2.48
CA TYR A 113 10.52 1.64 -3.51
C TYR A 113 9.32 2.16 -4.30
N ALA A 114 9.20 1.69 -5.53
CA ALA A 114 8.03 1.91 -6.36
C ALA A 114 7.83 0.73 -7.31
N CYS A 115 6.80 0.76 -8.11
CA CYS A 115 6.60 -0.24 -9.15
C CYS A 115 6.20 0.40 -10.48
N GLY A 116 6.56 -0.27 -11.54
CA GLY A 116 6.30 0.12 -12.91
C GLY A 116 7.04 -0.78 -13.89
N PRO A 117 6.79 -0.65 -15.20
CA PRO A 117 7.53 -1.37 -16.23
C PRO A 117 8.90 -0.70 -16.46
N LEU A 118 9.84 -0.95 -15.55
CA LEU A 118 11.20 -0.40 -15.65
C LEU A 118 12.08 -1.21 -16.62
N THR A 119 11.84 -2.51 -16.68
CA THR A 119 12.48 -3.44 -17.61
C THR A 119 11.46 -3.91 -18.64
N ARG A 120 11.39 -5.21 -18.92
CA ARG A 120 10.44 -5.78 -19.87
C ARG A 120 9.00 -5.76 -19.33
N ASP A 121 8.87 -6.09 -18.03
CA ASP A 121 7.59 -6.29 -17.35
C ASP A 121 7.50 -5.42 -16.09
N TRP A 122 6.37 -5.43 -15.42
CA TRP A 122 6.19 -4.76 -14.14
C TRP A 122 7.06 -5.39 -13.06
N CYS A 123 7.88 -4.57 -12.43
CA CYS A 123 8.77 -4.94 -11.35
C CYS A 123 8.67 -3.96 -10.19
N ILE A 124 9.19 -4.37 -9.03
CA ILE A 124 9.50 -3.46 -7.95
C ILE A 124 10.91 -2.94 -8.16
N PHE A 125 11.07 -1.63 -8.12
CA PHE A 125 12.37 -0.97 -8.19
C PHE A 125 12.59 -0.06 -7.00
N LYS A 126 13.82 0.26 -6.73
CA LYS A 126 14.26 1.05 -5.59
C LYS A 126 15.13 2.20 -6.07
N PHE A 127 15.06 3.32 -5.36
CA PHE A 127 16.00 4.44 -5.50
C PHE A 127 17.16 4.29 -4.50
N ALA A 128 18.28 4.97 -4.73
CA ALA A 128 19.37 5.01 -3.76
C ALA A 128 18.90 5.58 -2.42
N ASP A 129 19.43 5.04 -1.33
CA ASP A 129 19.12 5.48 0.02
C ASP A 129 19.64 6.90 0.27
N VAL A 130 18.87 7.72 0.95
CA VAL A 130 19.15 9.14 1.19
C VAL A 130 19.02 9.50 2.67
N ASP A 131 19.65 10.59 3.08
CA ASP A 131 19.55 11.10 4.45
C ASP A 131 18.26 11.94 4.66
N SER A 132 17.68 12.49 3.58
CA SER A 132 16.39 13.18 3.58
C SER A 132 15.59 12.81 2.33
N PRO A 133 14.26 12.61 2.42
CA PRO A 133 13.43 12.28 1.25
C PRO A 133 13.44 13.31 0.13
N GLU A 134 13.86 14.53 0.39
CA GLU A 134 14.07 15.58 -0.61
C GLU A 134 15.22 15.29 -1.58
N GLN A 135 16.09 14.33 -1.24
CA GLN A 135 17.29 14.00 -1.99
C GLN A 135 17.15 12.80 -2.92
N PHE A 136 15.97 12.15 -2.99
CA PHE A 136 15.78 11.03 -3.89
C PHE A 136 16.07 11.41 -5.34
N ASP A 137 16.99 10.68 -5.97
CA ASP A 137 17.38 10.88 -7.36
C ASP A 137 16.69 9.84 -8.26
N PRO A 138 15.81 10.28 -9.19
CA PRO A 138 15.12 9.37 -10.10
C PRO A 138 16.06 8.57 -11.00
N THR A 139 17.27 9.04 -11.27
CA THR A 139 18.26 8.35 -12.13
C THR A 139 18.86 7.11 -11.45
N THR A 140 18.69 6.97 -10.15
CA THR A 140 19.19 5.82 -9.37
C THR A 140 18.22 4.63 -9.35
N ALA A 141 17.05 4.75 -9.97
CA ALA A 141 16.03 3.70 -10.00
C ALA A 141 16.60 2.39 -10.57
N SER A 142 16.51 1.32 -9.78
CA SER A 142 17.03 0.00 -10.13
C SER A 142 16.04 -1.10 -9.73
N PRO A 143 15.78 -2.11 -10.59
CA PRO A 143 14.88 -3.21 -10.25
C PRO A 143 15.44 -4.04 -9.11
N VAL A 144 14.57 -4.42 -8.17
CA VAL A 144 14.91 -5.24 -7.00
C VAL A 144 14.06 -6.51 -6.87
N ILE A 145 12.83 -6.52 -7.39
CA ILE A 145 11.98 -7.71 -7.50
C ILE A 145 11.39 -7.75 -8.90
N GLU A 146 11.80 -8.73 -9.68
CA GLU A 146 11.35 -8.93 -11.06
C GLU A 146 10.60 -10.25 -11.20
N ALA A 147 9.69 -10.32 -12.18
CA ALA A 147 9.06 -11.56 -12.56
C ALA A 147 10.12 -12.55 -13.09
N MET A 148 10.05 -13.80 -12.65
CA MET A 148 11.02 -14.82 -13.02
C MET A 148 10.70 -15.36 -14.43
N PRO A 149 11.58 -15.15 -15.44
CA PRO A 149 11.25 -15.51 -16.82
C PRO A 149 11.42 -17.01 -17.16
N SER A 150 11.98 -17.82 -16.27
CA SER A 150 12.48 -19.15 -16.61
C SER A 150 12.16 -20.23 -15.59
N LEU A 151 10.87 -20.41 -15.31
CA LEU A 151 10.47 -21.48 -14.40
C LEU A 151 9.99 -22.74 -15.16
N PRO A 152 10.00 -23.92 -14.53
CA PRO A 152 9.64 -25.17 -15.22
C PRO A 152 8.27 -25.08 -15.90
N ARG A 153 8.14 -25.61 -17.10
CA ARG A 153 6.87 -25.64 -17.83
C ARG A 153 5.80 -26.32 -16.99
N GLY A 154 4.64 -25.67 -16.88
CA GLY A 154 3.46 -26.20 -16.20
C GLY A 154 3.20 -25.65 -14.80
N VAL A 155 4.15 -24.93 -14.18
CA VAL A 155 3.91 -24.23 -12.92
C VAL A 155 3.53 -22.78 -13.21
N PRO A 156 2.36 -22.30 -12.75
CA PRO A 156 1.99 -20.92 -12.95
C PRO A 156 2.77 -20.01 -12.01
N TYR A 157 3.33 -18.93 -12.53
CA TYR A 157 4.07 -17.92 -11.78
C TYR A 157 3.53 -16.53 -12.08
N PRO A 158 3.71 -15.57 -11.16
CA PRO A 158 3.40 -14.18 -11.44
C PRO A 158 4.18 -13.65 -12.65
N THR A 159 3.46 -13.04 -13.58
CA THR A 159 4.05 -12.41 -14.78
C THR A 159 4.46 -10.97 -14.54
N ALA A 160 4.12 -10.41 -13.39
CA ALA A 160 4.44 -9.05 -12.98
C ALA A 160 4.33 -8.93 -11.46
N TYR A 161 5.13 -8.05 -10.87
CA TYR A 161 5.01 -7.64 -9.47
C TYR A 161 4.70 -6.16 -9.37
N LYS A 162 3.76 -5.79 -8.49
CA LYS A 162 3.22 -4.44 -8.36
C LYS A 162 2.97 -4.07 -6.91
N ASP A 163 2.82 -2.77 -6.65
CA ASP A 163 2.25 -2.17 -5.44
C ASP A 163 2.88 -2.66 -4.14
N PRO A 164 4.18 -2.38 -3.91
CA PRO A 164 4.88 -2.85 -2.74
C PRO A 164 4.36 -2.20 -1.46
N PHE A 165 4.33 -2.99 -0.39
CA PHE A 165 4.35 -2.52 0.99
C PHE A 165 5.59 -3.09 1.66
N VAL A 166 6.43 -2.24 2.25
CA VAL A 166 7.70 -2.65 2.84
C VAL A 166 7.74 -2.24 4.31
N LEU A 167 8.18 -3.16 5.18
CA LEU A 167 8.46 -2.89 6.58
C LEU A 167 9.73 -3.62 7.00
N TYR A 168 10.34 -3.16 8.10
CA TYR A 168 11.37 -3.90 8.83
C TYR A 168 10.77 -4.45 10.12
N ALA A 169 10.83 -5.76 10.31
CA ALA A 169 10.33 -6.45 11.48
C ALA A 169 11.10 -7.75 11.69
N GLU A 170 11.15 -8.26 12.91
CA GLU A 170 11.77 -9.55 13.27
C GLU A 170 13.20 -9.73 12.70
N GLY A 171 13.94 -8.63 12.56
CA GLY A 171 15.33 -8.65 12.10
C GLY A 171 15.53 -8.67 10.58
N ALA A 172 14.48 -8.52 9.79
CA ALA A 172 14.53 -8.52 8.33
C ALA A 172 13.60 -7.47 7.70
N TYR A 173 13.87 -7.13 6.44
CA TYR A 173 12.93 -6.40 5.61
C TYR A 173 11.93 -7.37 5.00
N HIS A 174 10.65 -7.02 5.07
CA HIS A 174 9.54 -7.75 4.47
C HIS A 174 8.90 -6.88 3.39
N CYS A 175 8.71 -7.44 2.20
CA CYS A 175 8.02 -6.78 1.10
C CYS A 175 6.83 -7.62 0.68
N TYR A 176 5.63 -7.07 0.80
CA TYR A 176 4.41 -7.65 0.28
C TYR A 176 4.06 -6.95 -1.01
N VAL A 177 3.79 -7.74 -2.04
CA VAL A 177 3.52 -7.24 -3.38
C VAL A 177 2.28 -7.88 -3.98
N ILE A 178 1.67 -7.20 -4.92
CA ILE A 178 0.75 -7.83 -5.86
C ILE A 178 1.57 -8.62 -6.87
N GLY A 179 1.32 -9.93 -6.97
CA GLY A 179 1.76 -10.74 -8.10
C GLY A 179 0.60 -11.02 -9.05
N VAL A 180 0.81 -10.80 -10.34
CA VAL A 180 -0.21 -11.05 -11.37
C VAL A 180 -0.15 -12.50 -11.82
N LEU A 181 -1.06 -13.31 -11.29
CA LEU A 181 -1.21 -14.73 -11.59
C LEU A 181 -2.65 -15.00 -12.06
N ARG A 182 -2.97 -14.70 -13.33
CA ARG A 182 -4.32 -14.59 -13.92
C ARG A 182 -5.17 -13.47 -13.32
N SER A 183 -5.12 -13.28 -12.00
CA SER A 183 -5.64 -12.14 -11.25
C SER A 183 -4.57 -11.65 -10.27
N GLU A 184 -4.84 -10.59 -9.54
CA GLU A 184 -3.91 -10.01 -8.58
C GLU A 184 -4.00 -10.72 -7.24
N ARG A 185 -2.84 -11.13 -6.69
CA ARG A 185 -2.70 -11.90 -5.45
C ARG A 185 -1.52 -11.42 -4.64
N ILE A 186 -1.49 -11.76 -3.35
CA ILE A 186 -0.46 -11.34 -2.42
C ILE A 186 0.72 -12.32 -2.45
N PHE A 187 1.92 -11.77 -2.63
CA PHE A 187 3.19 -12.48 -2.50
C PHE A 187 4.10 -11.78 -1.51
N HIS A 188 4.99 -12.55 -0.88
CA HIS A 188 5.86 -12.09 0.17
C HIS A 188 7.33 -12.35 -0.18
N PHE A 189 8.16 -11.34 0.05
CA PHE A 189 9.60 -11.40 -0.10
C PHE A 189 10.29 -10.93 1.18
N VAL A 190 11.46 -11.46 1.47
CA VAL A 190 12.31 -11.04 2.58
C VAL A 190 13.68 -10.64 2.09
N SER A 191 14.33 -9.74 2.85
CA SER A 191 15.69 -9.26 2.56
C SER A 191 16.40 -8.88 3.85
N GLU A 192 17.72 -9.11 3.91
CA GLU A 192 18.57 -8.66 5.01
C GLU A 192 19.00 -7.20 4.84
N ASP A 193 19.09 -6.72 3.60
CA ASP A 193 19.65 -5.41 3.25
C ASP A 193 18.64 -4.44 2.59
N GLY A 194 17.45 -4.95 2.25
CA GLY A 194 16.44 -4.19 1.49
C GLY A 194 16.77 -4.01 0.01
N GLU A 195 17.79 -4.72 -0.50
CA GLU A 195 18.24 -4.68 -1.89
C GLU A 195 18.03 -6.02 -2.60
N ARG A 196 18.44 -7.10 -1.94
CA ARG A 196 18.38 -8.47 -2.47
C ARG A 196 17.23 -9.22 -1.80
N TRP A 197 16.19 -9.49 -2.58
CA TRP A 197 14.94 -10.05 -2.10
C TRP A 197 14.83 -11.53 -2.45
N GLN A 198 14.36 -12.32 -1.48
CA GLN A 198 14.07 -13.74 -1.65
C GLN A 198 12.58 -13.98 -1.45
N PRO A 199 11.91 -14.74 -2.33
CA PRO A 199 10.51 -15.11 -2.12
C PRO A 199 10.37 -16.01 -0.89
N VAL A 200 9.30 -15.79 -0.12
CA VAL A 200 8.92 -16.66 0.99
C VAL A 200 7.79 -17.56 0.52
N GLY A 201 7.95 -18.86 0.74
CA GLY A 201 6.98 -19.86 0.28
C GLY A 201 7.13 -20.19 -1.22
N HIS A 202 6.12 -20.88 -1.76
CA HIS A 202 6.12 -21.28 -3.15
C HIS A 202 5.63 -20.14 -4.05
N PRO A 203 6.35 -19.81 -5.14
CA PRO A 203 6.03 -18.65 -5.97
C PRO A 203 4.71 -18.74 -6.77
N SER A 204 4.00 -19.85 -6.72
CA SER A 204 2.65 -19.98 -7.27
C SER A 204 1.54 -19.85 -6.22
N GLU A 205 1.90 -19.70 -4.95
CA GLU A 205 0.97 -19.67 -3.82
C GLU A 205 0.84 -18.26 -3.27
N SER A 206 -0.38 -17.76 -3.23
CA SER A 206 -0.73 -16.49 -2.60
C SER A 206 -0.80 -16.67 -1.09
N LEU A 207 -0.40 -15.66 -0.32
CA LEU A 207 -0.56 -15.65 1.14
C LEU A 207 -2.01 -15.82 1.60
N LEU A 208 -2.95 -15.31 0.82
CA LEU A 208 -4.38 -15.51 1.01
C LEU A 208 -5.00 -16.09 -0.27
N PRO A 209 -5.89 -17.08 -0.16
CA PRO A 209 -6.60 -17.61 -1.32
C PRO A 209 -7.62 -16.60 -1.85
N LEU A 210 -7.98 -16.71 -3.13
CA LEU A 210 -9.17 -16.04 -3.67
C LEU A 210 -10.40 -16.80 -3.18
N ALA A 211 -11.23 -16.17 -2.36
CA ALA A 211 -12.41 -16.77 -1.77
C ALA A 211 -13.46 -15.71 -1.39
N GLY A 212 -14.72 -16.13 -1.20
CA GLY A 212 -15.76 -15.27 -0.67
C GLY A 212 -15.87 -13.91 -1.38
N TRP A 213 -15.88 -12.84 -0.61
CA TRP A 213 -15.97 -11.48 -1.12
C TRP A 213 -14.69 -10.98 -1.82
N HIS A 214 -13.53 -11.62 -1.63
CA HIS A 214 -12.27 -11.33 -2.32
C HIS A 214 -11.92 -12.39 -3.37
N SER A 215 -12.91 -12.84 -4.11
CA SER A 215 -12.78 -13.91 -5.11
C SER A 215 -12.16 -13.46 -6.44
N PHE A 216 -12.05 -12.14 -6.70
CA PHE A 216 -11.44 -11.59 -7.91
C PHE A 216 -10.02 -11.09 -7.66
N TYR A 217 -9.82 -10.21 -6.69
CA TYR A 217 -8.53 -9.69 -6.24
C TYR A 217 -8.33 -9.91 -4.74
N VAL A 218 -7.07 -10.17 -4.37
CA VAL A 218 -6.56 -10.01 -3.02
C VAL A 218 -5.20 -9.34 -3.08
N ARG A 219 -5.05 -8.18 -2.40
CA ARG A 219 -3.89 -7.29 -2.50
C ARG A 219 -3.37 -6.91 -1.12
N PRO A 220 -2.05 -6.74 -0.92
CA PRO A 220 -1.54 -6.25 0.35
C PRO A 220 -1.82 -4.75 0.48
N ALA A 221 -2.28 -4.32 1.64
CA ALA A 221 -2.40 -2.91 1.95
C ALA A 221 -1.34 -2.47 2.96
N CYS A 222 -1.34 -3.05 4.16
CA CYS A 222 -0.45 -2.64 5.24
C CYS A 222 -0.26 -3.78 6.26
N VAL A 223 0.82 -3.73 7.01
CA VAL A 223 1.06 -4.60 8.16
C VAL A 223 1.38 -3.73 9.37
N VAL A 224 0.67 -3.94 10.48
CA VAL A 224 0.76 -3.10 11.69
C VAL A 224 1.04 -3.97 12.91
N PRO A 225 2.07 -3.69 13.72
CA PRO A 225 2.31 -4.42 14.95
C PRO A 225 1.21 -4.17 15.99
N VAL A 226 0.73 -5.24 16.65
CA VAL A 226 -0.35 -5.17 17.65
C VAL A 226 -0.04 -6.07 18.84
N GLY A 227 0.99 -5.73 19.57
CA GLY A 227 1.40 -6.48 20.76
C GLY A 227 2.08 -7.81 20.43
N VAL A 228 1.36 -8.91 20.40
CA VAL A 228 1.90 -10.27 20.22
C VAL A 228 2.01 -10.73 18.76
N GLY A 229 1.73 -9.86 17.79
CA GLY A 229 1.74 -10.18 16.37
C GLY A 229 1.40 -8.96 15.54
N TYR A 230 0.84 -9.19 14.35
CA TYR A 230 0.61 -8.13 13.38
C TYR A 230 -0.79 -8.23 12.78
N LEU A 231 -1.47 -7.10 12.67
CA LEU A 231 -2.62 -6.99 11.78
C LEU A 231 -2.12 -6.94 10.34
N PHE A 232 -2.69 -7.78 9.50
CA PHE A 232 -2.44 -7.78 8.07
C PHE A 232 -3.65 -7.17 7.37
N VAL A 233 -3.52 -5.92 6.95
CA VAL A 233 -4.57 -5.23 6.20
C VAL A 233 -4.44 -5.60 4.74
N TYR A 234 -5.51 -6.11 4.15
CA TYR A 234 -5.55 -6.48 2.75
C TYR A 234 -6.74 -5.85 2.04
N GLU A 235 -6.68 -5.80 0.74
CA GLU A 235 -7.73 -5.31 -0.13
C GLU A 235 -8.24 -6.43 -1.01
N GLY A 236 -9.52 -6.38 -1.33
CA GLY A 236 -10.13 -7.40 -2.18
C GLY A 236 -11.33 -6.92 -2.94
N SER A 237 -11.74 -7.73 -3.91
CA SER A 237 -12.95 -7.52 -4.69
C SER A 237 -13.55 -8.84 -5.15
N SER A 238 -14.85 -8.83 -5.41
CA SER A 238 -15.60 -10.02 -5.82
C SER A 238 -15.86 -10.01 -7.33
N VAL A 239 -15.81 -11.18 -7.94
CA VAL A 239 -16.27 -11.40 -9.33
C VAL A 239 -17.74 -11.02 -9.54
N GLN A 240 -18.52 -10.92 -8.47
CA GLN A 240 -19.94 -10.57 -8.50
C GLN A 240 -20.19 -9.05 -8.46
N TRP A 241 -19.17 -8.25 -8.18
CA TRP A 241 -19.33 -6.80 -8.12
C TRP A 241 -19.36 -6.18 -9.52
N GLN A 242 -20.03 -5.03 -9.64
CA GLN A 242 -20.21 -4.35 -10.93
C GLN A 242 -18.90 -4.03 -11.63
N ASP A 243 -17.89 -3.62 -10.88
CA ASP A 243 -16.54 -3.40 -11.37
C ASP A 243 -15.53 -3.97 -10.36
N PRO A 244 -15.15 -5.26 -10.51
CA PRO A 244 -14.22 -5.88 -9.56
C PRO A 244 -12.77 -5.36 -9.67
N VAL A 245 -12.46 -4.54 -10.68
CA VAL A 245 -11.12 -3.95 -10.83
C VAL A 245 -10.95 -2.73 -9.93
N TYR A 246 -11.98 -1.91 -9.79
CA TYR A 246 -11.93 -0.66 -9.03
C TYR A 246 -12.83 -0.64 -7.79
N ASN A 247 -13.83 -1.50 -7.74
CA ASN A 247 -14.69 -1.64 -6.58
C ASN A 247 -13.97 -2.48 -5.52
N ILE A 248 -13.13 -1.84 -4.73
CA ILE A 248 -12.19 -2.49 -3.81
C ILE A 248 -12.59 -2.18 -2.37
N ALA A 249 -12.62 -3.22 -1.54
CA ALA A 249 -12.90 -3.14 -0.12
C ALA A 249 -11.70 -3.63 0.71
N THR A 250 -11.70 -3.32 1.99
CA THR A 250 -10.63 -3.69 2.93
C THR A 250 -11.05 -4.86 3.80
N GLY A 251 -10.16 -5.83 3.94
CA GLY A 251 -10.23 -6.91 4.89
C GLY A 251 -9.11 -6.86 5.92
N LEU A 252 -9.28 -7.64 6.99
CA LEU A 252 -8.27 -7.84 8.01
C LEU A 252 -7.85 -9.30 8.08
N GLY A 253 -6.57 -9.51 8.22
CA GLY A 253 -5.95 -10.73 8.66
C GLY A 253 -5.10 -10.51 9.90
N PHE A 254 -4.63 -11.58 10.49
CA PHE A 254 -3.68 -11.57 11.59
C PHE A 254 -2.55 -12.55 11.31
N THR A 255 -1.34 -12.19 11.71
CA THR A 255 -0.17 -13.06 11.57
C THR A 255 0.75 -12.96 12.79
N PHE A 256 1.35 -14.09 13.17
CA PHE A 256 2.39 -14.14 14.18
C PHE A 256 3.80 -14.09 13.60
N ASP A 257 3.96 -14.55 12.37
CA ASP A 257 5.26 -14.80 11.71
C ASP A 257 5.44 -14.02 10.42
N LEU A 258 4.54 -13.07 10.13
CA LEU A 258 4.58 -12.22 8.94
C LEU A 258 4.39 -12.98 7.61
N HIS A 259 4.09 -14.27 7.66
CA HIS A 259 3.91 -15.09 6.46
C HIS A 259 2.58 -15.85 6.43
N HIS A 260 2.22 -16.51 7.51
CA HIS A 260 0.94 -17.23 7.59
C HIS A 260 -0.16 -16.29 8.07
N ILE A 261 -1.11 -16.00 7.18
CA ILE A 261 -2.18 -15.05 7.44
C ILE A 261 -3.45 -15.80 7.83
N ILE A 262 -3.98 -15.48 9.01
CA ILE A 262 -5.30 -15.89 9.46
C ILE A 262 -6.28 -14.82 8.97
N ASP A 263 -7.18 -15.17 8.06
CA ASP A 263 -8.21 -14.25 7.61
C ASP A 263 -9.25 -14.02 8.71
N LEU A 264 -9.40 -12.78 9.14
CA LEU A 264 -10.35 -12.37 10.19
C LEU A 264 -11.68 -11.90 9.59
N THR A 265 -11.75 -11.69 8.29
CA THR A 265 -12.92 -11.16 7.57
C THR A 265 -13.29 -12.01 6.36
N PRO A 266 -13.40 -13.36 6.50
CA PRO A 266 -13.61 -14.24 5.34
C PRO A 266 -14.99 -14.09 4.69
N ASP A 267 -16.01 -13.71 5.46
CA ASP A 267 -17.40 -13.68 5.00
C ASP A 267 -17.80 -12.33 4.38
N ALA A 268 -17.23 -11.23 4.86
CA ALA A 268 -17.53 -9.88 4.39
C ALA A 268 -16.34 -8.95 4.63
N PRO A 269 -16.13 -7.90 3.81
CA PRO A 269 -15.10 -6.92 4.06
C PRO A 269 -15.33 -6.17 5.38
N LEU A 270 -14.25 -5.78 6.03
CA LEU A 270 -14.30 -4.91 7.20
C LEU A 270 -14.83 -3.53 6.84
N LEU A 271 -14.36 -2.98 5.72
CA LEU A 271 -14.60 -1.61 5.32
C LEU A 271 -14.82 -1.51 3.81
N VAL A 272 -15.86 -0.79 3.44
CA VAL A 272 -16.12 -0.30 2.09
C VAL A 272 -16.03 1.21 2.08
N SER A 273 -15.88 1.83 0.90
CA SER A 273 -15.80 3.29 0.82
C SER A 273 -17.02 3.95 1.49
N PRO A 274 -16.82 4.87 2.46
CA PRO A 274 -17.92 5.60 3.08
C PRO A 274 -18.44 6.73 2.18
N THR A 275 -17.75 7.04 1.08
CA THR A 275 -18.09 8.12 0.17
C THR A 275 -18.79 7.56 -1.06
N PRO A 276 -19.97 8.10 -1.42
CA PRO A 276 -20.62 7.77 -2.68
C PRO A 276 -19.70 8.18 -3.84
N GLY A 277 -19.51 7.30 -4.80
CA GLY A 277 -18.75 7.52 -6.01
C GLY A 277 -19.15 6.48 -7.06
N ARG A 278 -18.67 6.65 -8.27
CA ARG A 278 -18.98 5.72 -9.36
C ARG A 278 -18.47 4.30 -9.08
N LEU A 279 -17.29 4.20 -8.49
CA LEU A 279 -16.56 2.95 -8.29
C LEU A 279 -16.39 2.57 -6.83
N HIS A 280 -16.81 3.44 -5.90
CA HIS A 280 -16.68 3.23 -4.44
C HIS A 280 -15.26 2.84 -4.03
N VAL A 281 -14.24 3.51 -4.59
CA VAL A 281 -12.83 3.19 -4.33
C VAL A 281 -12.42 3.61 -2.94
N TRP A 282 -11.84 2.68 -2.20
CA TRP A 282 -11.14 2.89 -0.95
C TRP A 282 -9.97 1.91 -0.93
N ARG A 283 -8.72 2.40 -1.12
CA ARG A 283 -7.58 1.51 -1.37
C ARG A 283 -6.25 2.11 -0.95
N TYR A 284 -5.21 1.28 -1.05
CA TYR A 284 -3.83 1.63 -0.73
C TYR A 284 -3.68 2.21 0.66
N SER A 285 -4.43 1.69 1.64
CA SER A 285 -4.38 2.22 2.98
C SER A 285 -3.04 1.93 3.65
N HIS A 286 -2.52 2.96 4.30
CA HIS A 286 -1.33 2.90 5.13
C HIS A 286 -1.72 3.17 6.58
N TRP A 287 -1.53 2.17 7.44
CA TRP A 287 -1.92 2.19 8.83
C TRP A 287 -0.66 2.30 9.70
N MET A 288 -0.66 3.20 10.66
CA MET A 288 0.49 3.40 11.55
C MET A 288 0.06 3.89 12.93
N TRP A 289 0.85 3.53 13.92
CA TRP A 289 0.67 4.07 15.26
C TRP A 289 1.26 5.47 15.36
N VAL A 290 0.47 6.40 15.87
CA VAL A 290 0.91 7.76 16.21
C VAL A 290 0.50 8.01 17.67
N ASN A 291 1.46 7.94 18.57
CA ASN A 291 1.21 7.90 20.00
C ASN A 291 0.24 6.75 20.35
N ASP A 292 -0.93 7.06 20.91
CA ASP A 292 -1.94 6.08 21.33
C ASP A 292 -3.11 5.98 20.34
N GLU A 293 -2.96 6.48 19.11
CA GLU A 293 -3.97 6.43 18.07
C GLU A 293 -3.48 5.61 16.88
N LEU A 294 -4.39 4.93 16.21
CA LEU A 294 -4.13 4.29 14.92
C LEU A 294 -4.53 5.26 13.80
N TRP A 295 -3.55 5.73 13.06
CA TRP A 295 -3.75 6.63 11.93
C TRP A 295 -3.78 5.84 10.63
N VAL A 296 -4.76 6.16 9.78
CA VAL A 296 -4.96 5.48 8.50
C VAL A 296 -5.03 6.50 7.38
N TYR A 297 -4.06 6.45 6.49
CA TYR A 297 -4.05 7.22 5.26
C TYR A 297 -4.55 6.33 4.12
N ALA A 298 -5.51 6.78 3.33
CA ALA A 298 -6.07 5.99 2.24
C ALA A 298 -6.40 6.83 1.01
N GLU A 299 -6.29 6.22 -0.17
CA GLU A 299 -6.82 6.80 -1.42
C GLU A 299 -8.31 6.51 -1.50
N VAL A 300 -9.12 7.56 -1.66
CA VAL A 300 -10.57 7.47 -1.66
C VAL A 300 -11.15 8.22 -2.86
N GLU A 301 -12.13 7.62 -3.53
CA GLU A 301 -12.88 8.26 -4.60
C GLU A 301 -13.81 9.34 -4.05
N LYS A 302 -13.81 10.49 -4.71
CA LYS A 302 -14.75 11.60 -4.51
C LYS A 302 -16.02 11.37 -5.33
N PRO A 303 -17.14 12.02 -4.99
CA PRO A 303 -18.38 11.90 -5.77
C PRO A 303 -18.28 12.25 -7.26
N ASN A 304 -17.30 13.08 -7.64
CA ASN A 304 -17.03 13.45 -9.03
C ASN A 304 -16.11 12.47 -9.77
N GLY A 305 -15.60 11.42 -9.11
CA GLY A 305 -14.68 10.43 -9.71
C GLY A 305 -13.20 10.81 -9.67
N ALA A 306 -12.84 11.95 -9.06
CA ALA A 306 -11.47 12.21 -8.66
C ALA A 306 -11.09 11.38 -7.43
N HIS A 307 -9.79 11.18 -7.17
CA HIS A 307 -9.35 10.54 -5.92
C HIS A 307 -8.46 11.49 -5.12
N GLU A 308 -8.67 11.47 -3.82
CA GLU A 308 -7.88 12.21 -2.83
C GLU A 308 -7.29 11.26 -1.79
N THR A 309 -6.26 11.67 -1.08
CA THR A 309 -5.75 10.96 0.10
C THR A 309 -6.38 11.54 1.35
N ARG A 310 -6.97 10.67 2.17
CA ARG A 310 -7.60 11.00 3.44
C ARG A 310 -6.86 10.40 4.60
N LEU A 311 -6.86 11.10 5.73
CA LEU A 311 -6.42 10.62 7.03
C LEU A 311 -7.65 10.36 7.91
N TYR A 312 -7.69 9.17 8.48
CA TYR A 312 -8.61 8.78 9.55
C TYR A 312 -7.80 8.57 10.83
N ARG A 313 -8.26 9.14 11.94
CA ARG A 313 -7.62 8.97 13.24
C ARG A 313 -8.53 8.14 14.14
N LEU A 314 -8.05 6.98 14.52
CA LEU A 314 -8.80 6.00 15.27
C LEU A 314 -8.29 5.99 16.70
N PRO A 315 -9.00 6.61 17.67
CA PRO A 315 -8.61 6.57 19.06
C PRO A 315 -8.72 5.14 19.58
N VAL A 316 -7.63 4.62 20.12
CA VAL A 316 -7.65 3.33 20.79
C VAL A 316 -7.98 3.59 22.26
N ALA A 317 -9.18 3.20 22.68
CA ALA A 317 -9.59 3.38 24.07
C ALA A 317 -8.67 2.56 24.99
N HIS A 318 -7.88 3.26 25.80
CA HIS A 318 -7.25 2.65 26.97
C HIS A 318 -8.37 2.21 27.93
N ARG A 319 -8.54 0.93 28.08
CA ARG A 319 -9.41 0.35 29.12
C ARG A 319 -8.58 -0.22 30.26
#